data_216070592904a9524931095f2706a46c
#
_entry.id   216070592904a9524931095f2706a46c
#
_cell.length_a   1.000
_cell.length_b   1.000
_cell.length_c   1.000
_cell.angle_alpha   90.00
_cell.angle_beta   90.00
_cell.angle_gamma   90.00
#
_symmetry.space_group_name_H-M   'P 1'
#
loop_
_entity.id
_entity.type
_entity.pdbx_description
1 polymer ?
#
loop_
_entity_poly.entity_id
_entity_poly.type
_entity_poly.pdbx_seq_one_letter_code
_entity_poly.pdbx_strand_id
1 'polypeptide(L)'
;MLALFLKDPCSYKKMKVLRTPDERFENIEGYPFEPHYTNITTDDGSELRIHHIDEGPKNGPILLAMHGQPVWSYLYSRMIPFLNSAGIRVIAPDLPGYGKSDKPAAREDYSYQTQVDWMGQWLTENDFSDITFFGQDWGGLIGLRMVAQDPDRFIKVSIGNTGLPYNPNVPQEVIDEIKAFRASDEKLTMMGMAKEVRKMDGKSLSEERSWKTHPALKFMYWQKFCWDTENLPIGLLNSFSMEKRSKISLSIEYLFHQIGLDRFSPFTTDLVKAYNAPFPDPTYKMGPRAMPSQVPIIPDASLEAQRVAREFYATSNKPFLSVFAGNDPVTNGIEKDVLRMAPNARSAPHIGGGHFYQWTRPEKLSGILADFIKE
;
A
#
# COMPACT_ATOMS: atom_id res chain seq x y z
N MET A 1 28.89 38.98 16.03
CA MET A 1 29.72 37.78 15.86
C MET A 1 28.85 36.57 16.16
N LEU A 2 28.08 36.13 15.17
CA LEU A 2 27.20 34.98 15.29
C LEU A 2 28.04 33.73 14.90
N ALA A 3 28.32 32.90 15.89
CA ALA A 3 28.94 31.61 15.65
C ALA A 3 27.90 30.68 15.03
N LEU A 4 28.03 30.39 13.74
CA LEU A 4 27.35 29.27 13.07
C LEU A 4 27.87 27.99 13.75
N PHE A 5 27.01 27.34 14.52
CA PHE A 5 27.21 25.94 14.87
C PHE A 5 27.00 25.11 13.59
N LEU A 6 28.08 24.86 12.88
CA LEU A 6 28.16 23.77 11.94
C LEU A 6 28.02 22.48 12.79
N LYS A 7 26.84 21.86 12.76
CA LYS A 7 26.71 20.49 13.20
C LYS A 7 27.66 19.67 12.34
N ASP A 8 28.63 19.01 12.97
CA ASP A 8 29.41 17.96 12.33
C ASP A 8 28.42 17.01 11.62
N PRO A 9 28.70 16.57 10.39
CA PRO A 9 27.93 15.53 9.76
C PRO A 9 28.18 14.26 10.58
N CYS A 10 27.30 14.03 11.58
CA CYS A 10 27.22 12.77 12.27
C CYS A 10 27.10 11.71 11.17
N SER A 11 28.06 10.80 11.09
CA SER A 11 28.05 9.73 10.10
C SER A 11 26.83 8.85 10.39
N TYR A 12 25.69 9.17 9.81
CA TYR A 12 24.53 8.29 9.84
C TYR A 12 24.97 6.97 9.26
N LYS A 13 24.77 5.90 10.03
CA LYS A 13 25.07 4.55 9.53
C LYS A 13 24.15 4.31 8.34
N LYS A 14 24.73 4.20 7.15
CA LYS A 14 23.98 3.91 5.93
C LYS A 14 23.10 2.69 6.12
N MET A 15 21.90 2.79 5.61
CA MET A 15 20.91 1.72 5.57
C MET A 15 21.45 0.52 4.77
N LYS A 16 21.27 -0.68 5.28
CA LYS A 16 21.55 -1.90 4.50
C LYS A 16 20.41 -2.13 3.53
N VAL A 17 20.73 -2.22 2.25
CA VAL A 17 19.76 -2.42 1.18
C VAL A 17 19.93 -3.80 0.57
N LEU A 18 18.83 -4.52 0.38
CA LEU A 18 18.77 -5.81 -0.31
C LEU A 18 18.12 -5.62 -1.68
N ARG A 19 18.60 -6.38 -2.66
CA ARG A 19 18.04 -6.44 -4.01
C ARG A 19 17.64 -7.87 -4.32
N THR A 20 16.38 -8.07 -4.69
CA THR A 20 15.90 -9.38 -5.13
C THR A 20 16.54 -9.74 -6.46
N PRO A 21 17.12 -10.94 -6.59
CA PRO A 21 17.71 -11.41 -7.84
C PRO A 21 16.68 -11.43 -8.99
N ASP A 22 17.07 -11.01 -10.18
CA ASP A 22 16.17 -10.85 -11.33
C ASP A 22 15.56 -12.18 -11.80
N GLU A 23 16.28 -13.30 -11.64
CA GLU A 23 15.77 -14.65 -11.94
C GLU A 23 14.52 -15.03 -11.14
N ARG A 24 14.25 -14.36 -10.02
CA ARG A 24 13.02 -14.57 -9.22
C ARG A 24 11.77 -14.09 -9.94
N PHE A 25 11.92 -13.21 -10.91
CA PHE A 25 10.82 -12.61 -11.67
C PHE A 25 10.66 -13.19 -13.07
N GLU A 26 11.51 -14.15 -13.44
CA GLU A 26 11.38 -14.86 -14.72
C GLU A 26 10.11 -15.73 -14.71
N ASN A 27 9.45 -15.76 -15.87
CA ASN A 27 8.26 -16.61 -16.11
C ASN A 27 7.09 -16.39 -15.13
N ILE A 28 6.92 -15.17 -14.61
CA ILE A 28 5.71 -14.83 -13.85
C ILE A 28 4.54 -14.74 -14.82
N GLU A 29 3.54 -15.60 -14.60
CA GLU A 29 2.35 -15.64 -15.44
C GLU A 29 1.62 -14.28 -15.49
N GLY A 30 1.32 -13.80 -16.72
CA GLY A 30 0.60 -12.54 -16.91
C GLY A 30 1.39 -11.28 -16.56
N TYR A 31 2.74 -11.35 -16.52
CA TYR A 31 3.61 -10.20 -16.24
C TYR A 31 4.70 -10.03 -17.32
N PRO A 32 4.35 -9.67 -18.55
CA PRO A 32 5.29 -9.55 -19.67
C PRO A 32 5.96 -8.18 -19.77
N PHE A 33 5.89 -7.34 -18.74
CA PHE A 33 6.29 -5.94 -18.78
C PHE A 33 7.80 -5.77 -18.63
N GLU A 34 8.38 -4.91 -19.50
CA GLU A 34 9.78 -4.52 -19.39
C GLU A 34 10.01 -3.69 -18.12
N PRO A 35 11.06 -3.97 -17.35
CA PRO A 35 11.34 -3.24 -16.13
C PRO A 35 11.98 -1.89 -16.39
N HIS A 36 11.49 -0.83 -15.77
CA HIS A 36 12.13 0.47 -15.68
C HIS A 36 12.64 0.71 -14.27
N TYR A 37 13.79 1.36 -14.14
CA TYR A 37 14.41 1.60 -12.84
C TYR A 37 14.90 3.03 -12.71
N THR A 38 14.69 3.62 -11.54
CA THR A 38 15.17 4.94 -11.15
C THR A 38 15.90 4.83 -9.82
N ASN A 39 17.09 5.38 -9.71
CA ASN A 39 17.82 5.45 -8.46
C ASN A 39 17.45 6.74 -7.72
N ILE A 40 17.21 6.63 -6.43
CA ILE A 40 17.01 7.75 -5.51
C ILE A 40 18.06 7.71 -4.40
N THR A 41 18.36 8.86 -3.81
CA THR A 41 19.29 8.97 -2.67
C THR A 41 18.51 9.32 -1.41
N THR A 42 18.62 8.50 -0.38
CA THR A 42 17.95 8.70 0.90
C THR A 42 18.71 9.70 1.79
N ASP A 43 18.08 10.19 2.86
CA ASP A 43 18.67 11.21 3.76
C ASP A 43 19.98 10.76 4.44
N ASP A 44 20.19 9.46 4.64
CA ASP A 44 21.43 8.88 5.15
C ASP A 44 22.50 8.66 4.07
N GLY A 45 22.22 9.05 2.81
CA GLY A 45 23.10 8.89 1.65
C GLY A 45 23.13 7.45 1.10
N SER A 46 22.17 6.60 1.46
CA SER A 46 21.98 5.31 0.81
C SER A 46 21.30 5.47 -0.53
N GLU A 47 21.52 4.53 -1.45
CA GLU A 47 20.84 4.50 -2.75
C GLU A 47 19.76 3.41 -2.73
N LEU A 48 18.57 3.74 -3.24
CA LEU A 48 17.49 2.81 -3.52
C LEU A 48 17.15 2.83 -5.00
N ARG A 49 17.14 1.66 -5.62
CA ARG A 49 16.65 1.48 -6.98
C ARG A 49 15.16 1.18 -6.93
N ILE A 50 14.35 2.05 -7.54
CA ILE A 50 12.89 1.95 -7.60
C ILE A 50 12.48 1.44 -8.98
N HIS A 51 11.76 0.34 -9.01
CA HIS A 51 11.18 -0.24 -10.22
C HIS A 51 9.84 0.41 -10.55
N HIS A 52 9.50 0.52 -11.83
CA HIS A 52 8.14 0.80 -12.28
C HIS A 52 7.85 0.15 -13.64
N ILE A 53 6.58 -0.12 -13.88
CA ILE A 53 6.02 -0.44 -15.20
C ILE A 53 5.71 0.89 -15.90
N ASP A 54 6.00 0.97 -17.22
CA ASP A 54 5.64 2.10 -18.09
C ASP A 54 5.09 1.56 -19.41
N GLU A 55 3.77 1.33 -19.43
CA GLU A 55 3.09 0.65 -20.53
C GLU A 55 2.02 1.52 -21.18
N GLY A 56 1.88 1.39 -22.49
CA GLY A 56 0.89 2.08 -23.30
C GLY A 56 1.46 3.19 -24.18
N PRO A 57 0.59 3.99 -24.83
CA PRO A 57 1.03 5.03 -25.77
C PRO A 57 1.78 6.14 -25.01
N LYS A 58 3.01 6.42 -25.43
CA LYS A 58 3.92 7.39 -24.75
C LYS A 58 3.34 8.82 -24.70
N ASN A 59 2.46 9.17 -25.63
CA ASN A 59 1.76 10.47 -25.68
C ASN A 59 0.33 10.40 -25.10
N GLY A 60 -0.07 9.27 -24.55
CA GLY A 60 -1.38 9.11 -23.91
C GLY A 60 -1.43 9.78 -22.53
N PRO A 61 -2.64 10.06 -22.01
CA PRO A 61 -2.80 10.54 -20.65
C PRO A 61 -2.22 9.52 -19.66
N ILE A 62 -1.52 10.03 -18.64
CA ILE A 62 -0.82 9.20 -17.65
C ILE A 62 -1.77 8.81 -16.52
N LEU A 63 -1.85 7.51 -16.23
CA LEU A 63 -2.36 6.96 -14.99
C LEU A 63 -1.20 6.49 -14.12
N LEU A 64 -0.91 7.18 -13.02
CA LEU A 64 -0.02 6.69 -11.98
C LEU A 64 -0.80 5.77 -11.05
N ALA A 65 -0.52 4.47 -11.08
CA ALA A 65 -1.21 3.44 -10.31
C ALA A 65 -0.33 2.90 -9.18
N MET A 66 -0.60 3.30 -7.93
CA MET A 66 0.21 2.94 -6.77
C MET A 66 -0.45 1.81 -5.97
N HIS A 67 0.30 0.72 -5.82
CA HIS A 67 -0.12 -0.47 -5.05
C HIS A 67 0.05 -0.29 -3.55
N GLY A 68 -0.59 -1.17 -2.78
CA GLY A 68 -0.48 -1.22 -1.33
C GLY A 68 0.26 -2.45 -0.79
N GLN A 69 -0.05 -2.82 0.43
CA GLN A 69 0.59 -3.86 1.23
C GLN A 69 -0.32 -5.11 1.28
N PRO A 70 0.19 -6.36 1.12
CA PRO A 70 1.58 -6.75 0.78
C PRO A 70 1.74 -7.16 -0.70
N VAL A 71 1.24 -6.35 -1.59
CA VAL A 71 1.28 -6.58 -3.04
C VAL A 71 2.42 -5.78 -3.72
N TRP A 72 2.52 -5.83 -5.04
CA TRP A 72 3.44 -5.07 -5.87
C TRP A 72 2.78 -4.76 -7.22
N SER A 73 3.45 -4.12 -8.16
CA SER A 73 2.88 -3.70 -9.45
C SER A 73 2.19 -4.82 -10.24
N TYR A 74 2.49 -6.09 -9.94
CA TYR A 74 1.77 -7.26 -10.46
C TYR A 74 0.25 -7.18 -10.24
N LEU A 75 -0.20 -6.48 -9.20
CA LEU A 75 -1.62 -6.25 -8.93
C LEU A 75 -2.34 -5.61 -10.12
N TYR A 76 -1.64 -4.76 -10.87
CA TYR A 76 -2.19 -4.03 -12.01
C TYR A 76 -2.05 -4.77 -13.35
N SER A 77 -1.36 -5.90 -13.39
CA SER A 77 -1.06 -6.62 -14.63
C SER A 77 -2.30 -6.95 -15.48
N ARG A 78 -3.42 -7.24 -14.82
CA ARG A 78 -4.71 -7.50 -15.50
C ARG A 78 -5.45 -6.25 -15.96
N MET A 79 -5.15 -5.09 -15.38
CA MET A 79 -5.78 -3.80 -15.75
C MET A 79 -5.08 -3.13 -16.93
N ILE A 80 -3.76 -3.25 -17.00
CA ILE A 80 -2.91 -2.58 -17.99
C ILE A 80 -3.41 -2.81 -19.43
N PRO A 81 -3.74 -4.05 -19.89
CA PRO A 81 -4.25 -4.24 -21.24
C PRO A 81 -5.53 -3.47 -21.56
N PHE A 82 -6.46 -3.37 -20.61
CA PHE A 82 -7.71 -2.62 -20.79
C PHE A 82 -7.45 -1.11 -20.86
N LEU A 83 -6.58 -0.58 -20.00
CA LEU A 83 -6.20 0.83 -19.96
C LEU A 83 -5.43 1.23 -21.22
N ASN A 84 -4.47 0.41 -21.64
CA ASN A 84 -3.72 0.65 -22.88
C ASN A 84 -4.63 0.63 -24.13
N SER A 85 -5.60 -0.30 -24.18
CA SER A 85 -6.60 -0.34 -25.25
C SER A 85 -7.49 0.91 -25.25
N ALA A 86 -7.65 1.56 -24.10
CA ALA A 86 -8.35 2.84 -23.98
C ALA A 86 -7.45 4.05 -24.32
N GLY A 87 -6.17 3.84 -24.70
CA GLY A 87 -5.22 4.89 -25.08
C GLY A 87 -4.51 5.54 -23.87
N ILE A 88 -4.51 4.90 -22.70
CA ILE A 88 -3.93 5.42 -21.47
C ILE A 88 -2.55 4.80 -21.25
N ARG A 89 -1.56 5.64 -20.91
CA ARG A 89 -0.24 5.22 -20.45
C ARG A 89 -0.29 4.94 -18.95
N VAL A 90 0.08 3.73 -18.54
CA VAL A 90 0.07 3.31 -17.14
C VAL A 90 1.49 3.30 -16.58
N ILE A 91 1.71 4.08 -15.54
CA ILE A 91 2.93 4.05 -14.72
C ILE A 91 2.59 3.38 -13.41
N ALA A 92 3.20 2.23 -13.12
CA ALA A 92 2.94 1.49 -11.89
C ALA A 92 4.25 1.17 -11.16
N PRO A 93 4.66 2.01 -10.19
CA PRO A 93 5.87 1.76 -9.41
C PRO A 93 5.68 0.65 -8.39
N ASP A 94 6.78 -0.03 -8.06
CA ASP A 94 6.90 -0.84 -6.86
C ASP A 94 7.41 0.04 -5.71
N LEU A 95 6.67 0.10 -4.61
CA LEU A 95 7.10 0.81 -3.41
C LEU A 95 8.43 0.24 -2.88
N PRO A 96 9.34 1.06 -2.29
CA PRO A 96 10.51 0.56 -1.58
C PRO A 96 10.14 -0.53 -0.58
N GLY A 97 10.83 -1.67 -0.66
CA GLY A 97 10.49 -2.85 0.16
C GLY A 97 9.60 -3.88 -0.53
N TYR A 98 9.13 -3.61 -1.76
CA TYR A 98 8.19 -4.46 -2.50
C TYR A 98 8.67 -4.74 -3.93
N GLY A 99 8.05 -5.69 -4.59
CA GLY A 99 8.26 -6.01 -6.01
C GLY A 99 9.73 -6.10 -6.42
N LYS A 100 10.06 -5.47 -7.52
CA LYS A 100 11.43 -5.38 -8.06
C LYS A 100 12.24 -4.21 -7.49
N SER A 101 11.62 -3.32 -6.68
CA SER A 101 12.34 -2.25 -5.98
C SER A 101 13.24 -2.79 -4.88
N ASP A 102 14.28 -2.03 -4.55
CA ASP A 102 15.20 -2.34 -3.45
C ASP A 102 14.48 -2.36 -2.09
N LYS A 103 15.06 -3.09 -1.15
CA LYS A 103 14.46 -3.39 0.15
C LYS A 103 15.40 -3.04 1.28
N PRO A 104 15.16 -1.93 2.01
CA PRO A 104 15.79 -1.70 3.31
C PRO A 104 15.69 -2.93 4.21
N ALA A 105 16.80 -3.30 4.84
CA ALA A 105 16.92 -4.59 5.53
C ALA A 105 16.48 -4.56 7.00
N ALA A 106 16.11 -3.40 7.53
CA ALA A 106 15.58 -3.27 8.88
C ALA A 106 14.15 -2.71 8.85
N ARG A 107 13.30 -3.14 9.79
CA ARG A 107 11.91 -2.63 9.89
C ARG A 107 11.88 -1.15 10.26
N GLU A 108 12.86 -0.73 11.01
CA GLU A 108 13.06 0.62 11.53
C GLU A 108 13.39 1.63 10.43
N ASP A 109 13.85 1.16 9.25
CA ASP A 109 14.10 2.00 8.08
C ASP A 109 12.77 2.46 7.41
N TYR A 110 11.66 1.79 7.72
CA TYR A 110 10.36 2.07 7.13
C TYR A 110 9.49 2.93 8.04
N SER A 111 9.07 4.06 7.54
CA SER A 111 8.01 4.88 8.14
C SER A 111 7.04 5.35 7.06
N TYR A 112 5.88 5.87 7.47
CA TYR A 112 4.97 6.50 6.52
C TYR A 112 5.67 7.65 5.80
N GLN A 113 6.40 8.49 6.52
CA GLN A 113 7.09 9.65 5.94
C GLN A 113 8.18 9.22 4.96
N THR A 114 9.04 8.26 5.32
CA THR A 114 10.11 7.82 4.41
C THR A 114 9.56 7.27 3.10
N GLN A 115 8.43 6.55 3.12
CA GLN A 115 7.78 6.09 1.89
C GLN A 115 7.27 7.24 1.03
N VAL A 116 6.69 8.28 1.63
CA VAL A 116 6.24 9.48 0.92
C VAL A 116 7.43 10.20 0.29
N ASP A 117 8.51 10.38 1.04
CA ASP A 117 9.71 11.11 0.58
C ASP A 117 10.42 10.35 -0.55
N TRP A 118 10.60 9.04 -0.41
CA TRP A 118 11.20 8.20 -1.45
C TRP A 118 10.40 8.19 -2.74
N MET A 119 9.07 8.05 -2.64
CA MET A 119 8.22 8.06 -3.83
C MET A 119 8.07 9.45 -4.43
N GLY A 120 8.12 10.51 -3.63
CA GLY A 120 8.18 11.90 -4.09
C GLY A 120 9.46 12.17 -4.88
N GLN A 121 10.62 11.73 -4.37
CA GLN A 121 11.89 11.83 -5.09
C GLN A 121 11.87 11.00 -6.39
N TRP A 122 11.37 9.75 -6.35
CA TRP A 122 11.19 8.94 -7.55
C TRP A 122 10.35 9.65 -8.61
N LEU A 123 9.25 10.29 -8.21
CA LEU A 123 8.39 11.04 -9.11
C LEU A 123 9.12 12.23 -9.76
N THR A 124 9.92 12.94 -8.98
CA THR A 124 10.72 14.08 -9.43
C THR A 124 11.80 13.65 -10.43
N GLU A 125 12.54 12.57 -10.14
CA GLU A 125 13.61 12.05 -11.00
C GLU A 125 13.09 11.56 -12.37
N ASN A 126 11.83 11.10 -12.43
CA ASN A 126 11.19 10.69 -13.69
C ASN A 126 10.49 11.83 -14.42
N ASP A 127 10.37 13.00 -13.79
CA ASP A 127 9.72 14.20 -14.34
C ASP A 127 8.33 13.97 -14.94
N PHE A 128 7.54 13.07 -14.34
CA PHE A 128 6.15 12.86 -14.74
C PHE A 128 5.28 14.05 -14.33
N SER A 129 4.40 14.49 -15.24
CA SER A 129 3.45 15.58 -15.06
C SER A 129 2.11 15.26 -15.71
N ASP A 130 1.10 16.11 -15.53
CA ASP A 130 -0.26 15.91 -16.02
C ASP A 130 -0.86 14.55 -15.62
N ILE A 131 -0.56 14.13 -14.41
CA ILE A 131 -0.87 12.80 -13.89
C ILE A 131 -2.32 12.72 -13.44
N THR A 132 -3.04 11.68 -13.86
CA THR A 132 -4.18 11.17 -13.09
C THR A 132 -3.65 10.14 -12.10
N PHE A 133 -3.83 10.41 -10.83
CA PHE A 133 -3.41 9.50 -9.75
C PHE A 133 -4.50 8.45 -9.47
N PHE A 134 -4.10 7.19 -9.28
CA PHE A 134 -4.91 6.14 -8.68
C PHE A 134 -4.12 5.40 -7.60
N GLY A 135 -4.64 5.38 -6.39
CA GLY A 135 -4.03 4.67 -5.27
C GLY A 135 -5.00 3.76 -4.53
N GLN A 136 -4.50 2.61 -4.07
CA GLN A 136 -5.23 1.66 -3.24
C GLN A 136 -4.38 1.29 -2.03
N ASP A 137 -5.01 1.09 -0.86
CA ASP A 137 -4.33 0.72 0.40
C ASP A 137 -3.16 1.68 0.68
N TRP A 138 -1.93 1.21 0.96
CA TRP A 138 -0.77 2.06 1.16
C TRP A 138 -0.40 2.94 -0.04
N GLY A 139 -0.65 2.48 -1.27
CA GLY A 139 -0.50 3.34 -2.45
C GLY A 139 -1.40 4.57 -2.40
N GLY A 140 -2.61 4.43 -1.84
CA GLY A 140 -3.51 5.55 -1.59
C GLY A 140 -3.02 6.46 -0.48
N LEU A 141 -2.61 5.90 0.67
CA LEU A 141 -2.08 6.68 1.79
C LEU A 141 -0.88 7.54 1.38
N ILE A 142 0.11 6.90 0.72
CA ILE A 142 1.33 7.57 0.26
C ILE A 142 1.02 8.60 -0.84
N GLY A 143 0.27 8.18 -1.87
CA GLY A 143 0.00 9.01 -3.03
C GLY A 143 -0.88 10.24 -2.71
N LEU A 144 -1.86 10.13 -1.80
CA LEU A 144 -2.61 11.29 -1.33
C LEU A 144 -1.71 12.34 -0.65
N ARG A 145 -0.67 11.90 0.06
CA ARG A 145 0.34 12.80 0.63
C ARG A 145 1.21 13.43 -0.46
N MET A 146 1.67 12.63 -1.44
CA MET A 146 2.45 13.11 -2.59
C MET A 146 1.68 14.16 -3.39
N VAL A 147 0.40 13.92 -3.71
CA VAL A 147 -0.45 14.89 -4.41
C VAL A 147 -0.57 16.20 -3.62
N ALA A 148 -0.73 16.15 -2.31
CA ALA A 148 -0.83 17.35 -1.48
C ALA A 148 0.51 18.11 -1.36
N GLN A 149 1.65 17.44 -1.48
CA GLN A 149 2.99 18.03 -1.41
C GLN A 149 3.44 18.67 -2.74
N ASP A 150 3.08 18.05 -3.88
CA ASP A 150 3.43 18.53 -5.22
C ASP A 150 2.19 18.49 -6.14
N PRO A 151 1.20 19.35 -5.86
CA PRO A 151 -0.10 19.30 -6.53
C PRO A 151 -0.03 19.63 -8.01
N ASP A 152 0.98 20.35 -8.47
CA ASP A 152 1.06 20.83 -9.86
C ASP A 152 1.36 19.70 -10.85
N ARG A 153 1.94 18.58 -10.41
CA ARG A 153 2.15 17.39 -11.24
C ARG A 153 0.88 16.59 -11.51
N PHE A 154 -0.19 16.83 -10.75
CA PHE A 154 -1.41 16.04 -10.81
C PHE A 154 -2.60 16.83 -11.33
N ILE A 155 -3.27 16.33 -12.34
CA ILE A 155 -4.48 16.95 -12.89
C ILE A 155 -5.77 16.38 -12.30
N LYS A 156 -5.76 15.09 -11.93
CA LYS A 156 -6.91 14.40 -11.35
C LYS A 156 -6.45 13.43 -10.27
N VAL A 157 -7.34 13.15 -9.31
CA VAL A 157 -7.12 12.20 -8.21
C VAL A 157 -8.20 11.13 -8.22
N SER A 158 -7.80 9.88 -8.12
CA SER A 158 -8.71 8.77 -7.88
C SER A 158 -8.17 7.85 -6.81
N ILE A 159 -9.02 7.35 -5.96
CA ILE A 159 -8.64 6.38 -4.93
C ILE A 159 -9.69 5.30 -4.76
N GLY A 160 -9.28 4.16 -4.27
CA GLY A 160 -10.20 3.11 -3.92
C GLY A 160 -9.65 2.18 -2.85
N ASN A 161 -10.52 1.71 -1.96
CA ASN A 161 -10.15 0.85 -0.85
C ASN A 161 -8.96 1.41 -0.04
N THR A 162 -9.01 2.70 0.27
CA THR A 162 -7.97 3.45 1.00
C THR A 162 -8.56 4.74 1.59
N GLY A 163 -7.74 5.54 2.26
CA GLY A 163 -8.12 6.84 2.79
C GLY A 163 -6.92 7.60 3.32
N LEU A 164 -7.19 8.67 4.05
CA LEU A 164 -6.18 9.47 4.71
C LEU A 164 -6.55 9.58 6.20
N PRO A 165 -6.28 8.53 7.02
CA PRO A 165 -6.72 8.47 8.39
C PRO A 165 -6.13 9.60 9.24
N TYR A 166 -6.99 10.22 10.05
CA TYR A 166 -6.63 11.32 10.94
C TYR A 166 -7.39 11.20 12.25
N ASN A 167 -6.72 10.79 13.32
CA ASN A 167 -7.31 10.47 14.62
C ASN A 167 -6.64 11.28 15.75
N PRO A 168 -6.83 12.62 15.82
CA PRO A 168 -6.14 13.45 16.82
C PRO A 168 -6.68 13.27 18.24
N ASN A 169 -7.93 12.84 18.40
CA ASN A 169 -8.67 12.88 19.65
C ASN A 169 -8.88 11.50 20.30
N VAL A 170 -8.01 10.53 20.01
CA VAL A 170 -8.08 9.19 20.63
C VAL A 170 -7.78 9.34 22.13
N PRO A 171 -8.64 8.83 23.05
CA PRO A 171 -8.38 8.89 24.48
C PRO A 171 -7.07 8.23 24.88
N GLN A 172 -6.36 8.82 25.83
CA GLN A 172 -5.05 8.32 26.27
C GLN A 172 -5.10 6.86 26.73
N GLU A 173 -6.15 6.46 27.43
CA GLU A 173 -6.36 5.08 27.90
C GLU A 173 -6.40 4.07 26.72
N VAL A 174 -6.98 4.47 25.57
CA VAL A 174 -7.05 3.63 24.36
C VAL A 174 -5.67 3.56 23.68
N ILE A 175 -4.95 4.68 23.65
CA ILE A 175 -3.58 4.73 23.14
C ILE A 175 -2.69 3.78 23.94
N ASP A 176 -2.77 3.82 25.26
CA ASP A 176 -1.95 3.00 26.15
C ASP A 176 -2.31 1.50 26.01
N GLU A 177 -3.61 1.17 25.87
CA GLU A 177 -4.06 -0.21 25.61
C GLU A 177 -3.50 -0.75 24.29
N ILE A 178 -3.55 0.03 23.21
CA ILE A 178 -3.02 -0.37 21.89
C ILE A 178 -1.51 -0.54 21.95
N LYS A 179 -0.79 0.39 22.59
CA LYS A 179 0.67 0.29 22.76
C LYS A 179 1.04 -0.94 23.59
N ALA A 180 0.34 -1.20 24.67
CA ALA A 180 0.57 -2.38 25.52
C ALA A 180 0.30 -3.69 24.75
N PHE A 181 -0.80 -3.75 23.96
CA PHE A 181 -1.07 -4.90 23.10
C PHE A 181 0.02 -5.11 22.05
N ARG A 182 0.47 -4.06 21.37
CA ARG A 182 1.56 -4.16 20.38
C ARG A 182 2.87 -4.67 21.01
N ALA A 183 3.17 -4.27 22.25
CA ALA A 183 4.36 -4.66 22.98
C ALA A 183 4.24 -6.01 23.70
N SER A 184 3.06 -6.61 23.75
CA SER A 184 2.82 -7.87 24.45
C SER A 184 3.49 -9.06 23.77
N ASP A 185 3.78 -10.12 24.54
CA ASP A 185 4.30 -11.40 24.04
C ASP A 185 3.24 -12.30 23.38
N GLU A 186 1.99 -11.81 23.27
CA GLU A 186 0.90 -12.56 22.64
C GLU A 186 1.24 -12.86 21.18
N LYS A 187 1.31 -14.15 20.83
CA LYS A 187 1.55 -14.61 19.46
C LYS A 187 0.23 -14.80 18.72
N LEU A 188 0.06 -14.08 17.64
CA LEU A 188 -1.10 -14.21 16.79
C LEU A 188 -0.88 -15.24 15.68
N THR A 189 -1.85 -16.15 15.54
CA THR A 189 -1.91 -17.02 14.35
C THR A 189 -2.59 -16.29 13.19
N MET A 190 -2.34 -16.70 11.96
CA MET A 190 -3.03 -16.16 10.78
C MET A 190 -4.56 -16.25 10.92
N MET A 191 -5.07 -17.36 11.43
CA MET A 191 -6.52 -17.54 11.65
C MET A 191 -7.05 -16.65 12.78
N GLY A 192 -6.30 -16.51 13.87
CA GLY A 192 -6.66 -15.64 14.99
C GLY A 192 -6.74 -14.17 14.55
N MET A 193 -5.71 -13.70 13.86
CA MET A 193 -5.68 -12.37 13.26
C MET A 193 -6.87 -12.15 12.30
N ALA A 194 -7.09 -13.07 11.35
CA ALA A 194 -8.19 -12.96 10.39
C ALA A 194 -9.58 -12.94 11.06
N LYS A 195 -9.76 -13.67 12.17
CA LYS A 195 -11.01 -13.65 12.96
C LYS A 195 -11.26 -12.27 13.57
N GLU A 196 -10.23 -11.62 14.10
CA GLU A 196 -10.37 -10.30 14.70
C GLU A 196 -10.55 -9.20 13.64
N VAL A 197 -9.77 -9.23 12.56
CA VAL A 197 -9.88 -8.27 11.45
C VAL A 197 -11.26 -8.32 10.77
N ARG A 198 -11.87 -9.49 10.63
CA ARG A 198 -13.25 -9.60 10.09
C ARG A 198 -14.32 -8.92 10.95
N LYS A 199 -14.04 -8.61 12.21
CA LYS A 199 -14.94 -7.82 13.07
C LYS A 199 -14.84 -6.32 12.79
N MET A 200 -13.90 -5.90 11.92
CA MET A 200 -13.87 -4.57 11.34
C MET A 200 -15.03 -4.44 10.34
N ASP A 201 -16.25 -4.57 10.79
CA ASP A 201 -17.38 -4.25 9.95
C ASP A 201 -17.48 -2.72 9.86
N GLY A 202 -17.66 -2.22 8.65
CA GLY A 202 -17.56 -0.81 8.32
C GLY A 202 -18.70 0.06 8.82
N LYS A 203 -19.19 -0.19 9.99
CA LYS A 203 -20.10 0.74 10.65
C LYS A 203 -19.31 1.96 11.08
N SER A 204 -19.63 3.02 10.40
CA SER A 204 -19.15 4.39 10.53
C SER A 204 -18.45 4.73 11.86
N LEU A 205 -17.26 5.33 11.77
CA LEU A 205 -16.54 6.03 12.85
C LEU A 205 -17.38 7.14 13.54
N SER A 206 -18.53 7.51 12.97
CA SER A 206 -19.35 8.67 13.39
C SER A 206 -20.45 8.33 14.40
N GLU A 207 -20.66 7.07 14.77
CA GLU A 207 -21.66 6.71 15.76
C GLU A 207 -20.97 6.51 17.11
N GLU A 208 -21.54 7.06 18.18
CA GLU A 208 -21.16 7.15 19.60
C GLU A 208 -20.71 5.80 20.26
N ARG A 209 -19.84 5.05 19.61
CA ARG A 209 -19.26 3.84 20.19
C ARG A 209 -18.07 4.21 21.06
N SER A 210 -18.01 3.61 22.23
CA SER A 210 -16.79 3.63 23.03
C SER A 210 -15.57 3.28 22.15
N TRP A 211 -14.51 4.06 22.22
CA TRP A 211 -13.25 3.77 21.52
C TRP A 211 -12.77 2.33 21.75
N LYS A 212 -12.96 1.76 22.95
CA LYS A 212 -12.59 0.37 23.28
C LYS A 212 -13.27 -0.69 22.40
N THR A 213 -14.44 -0.40 21.86
CA THR A 213 -15.20 -1.31 21.00
C THR A 213 -15.16 -0.89 19.53
N HIS A 214 -14.39 0.16 19.19
CA HIS A 214 -14.38 0.72 17.86
C HIS A 214 -13.78 -0.30 16.85
N PRO A 215 -14.51 -0.65 15.77
CA PRO A 215 -14.05 -1.67 14.81
C PRO A 215 -12.67 -1.37 14.20
N ALA A 216 -12.35 -0.10 13.94
CA ALA A 216 -11.05 0.29 13.39
C ALA A 216 -9.86 -0.13 14.27
N LEU A 217 -10.05 -0.23 15.59
CA LEU A 217 -9.00 -0.70 16.51
C LEU A 217 -8.64 -2.16 16.29
N LYS A 218 -9.53 -2.95 15.67
CA LYS A 218 -9.22 -4.34 15.31
C LYS A 218 -8.11 -4.46 14.27
N PHE A 219 -7.78 -3.38 13.57
CA PHE A 219 -6.62 -3.32 12.69
C PHE A 219 -5.30 -3.52 13.45
N MET A 220 -5.25 -3.24 14.75
CA MET A 220 -4.07 -3.53 15.59
C MET A 220 -3.65 -5.01 15.55
N TYR A 221 -4.59 -5.95 15.35
CA TYR A 221 -4.27 -7.38 15.22
C TYR A 221 -3.49 -7.67 13.94
N TRP A 222 -3.86 -7.03 12.83
CA TRP A 222 -3.09 -7.08 11.58
C TRP A 222 -1.70 -6.47 11.75
N GLN A 223 -1.62 -5.31 12.38
CA GLN A 223 -0.35 -4.63 12.65
C GLN A 223 0.59 -5.52 13.47
N LYS A 224 0.11 -6.08 14.58
CA LYS A 224 0.89 -6.97 15.45
C LYS A 224 1.28 -8.27 14.73
N PHE A 225 0.35 -8.90 14.02
CA PHE A 225 0.62 -10.12 13.26
C PHE A 225 1.75 -9.90 12.25
N CYS A 226 1.71 -8.83 11.47
CA CYS A 226 2.74 -8.52 10.49
C CYS A 226 4.10 -8.22 11.16
N TRP A 227 4.08 -7.44 12.24
CA TRP A 227 5.30 -7.07 12.96
C TRP A 227 6.01 -8.27 13.57
N ASP A 228 5.27 -9.16 14.24
CA ASP A 228 5.81 -10.28 14.99
C ASP A 228 6.13 -11.51 14.13
N THR A 229 5.46 -11.68 12.98
CA THR A 229 5.66 -12.84 12.11
C THR A 229 6.94 -12.70 11.29
N GLU A 230 7.98 -13.44 11.66
CA GLU A 230 9.28 -13.38 10.98
C GLU A 230 9.18 -13.76 9.51
N ASN A 231 8.60 -14.91 9.21
CA ASN A 231 8.35 -15.36 7.85
C ASN A 231 6.89 -15.10 7.45
N LEU A 232 6.55 -13.84 7.15
CA LEU A 232 5.19 -13.46 6.77
C LEU A 232 4.74 -14.21 5.50
N PRO A 233 3.57 -14.91 5.51
CA PRO A 233 3.12 -15.74 4.38
C PRO A 233 2.45 -14.91 3.27
N ILE A 234 3.24 -14.05 2.59
CA ILE A 234 2.75 -13.00 1.68
C ILE A 234 1.93 -13.59 0.52
N GLY A 235 2.46 -14.59 -0.18
CA GLY A 235 1.75 -15.23 -1.28
C GLY A 235 0.41 -15.83 -0.86
N LEU A 236 0.38 -16.47 0.32
CA LEU A 236 -0.82 -17.07 0.87
C LEU A 236 -1.88 -16.03 1.25
N LEU A 237 -1.47 -14.95 1.90
CA LEU A 237 -2.36 -13.83 2.29
C LEU A 237 -3.04 -13.23 1.05
N ASN A 238 -2.29 -13.02 -0.03
CA ASN A 238 -2.82 -12.50 -1.28
C ASN A 238 -3.74 -13.50 -1.99
N SER A 239 -3.34 -14.76 -2.07
CA SER A 239 -4.14 -15.84 -2.65
C SER A 239 -5.48 -16.01 -1.91
N PHE A 240 -5.48 -15.97 -0.58
CA PHE A 240 -6.70 -16.01 0.23
C PHE A 240 -7.70 -14.90 -0.13
N SER A 241 -7.20 -13.73 -0.49
CA SER A 241 -8.02 -12.56 -0.82
C SER A 241 -8.45 -12.50 -2.28
N MET A 242 -7.69 -13.11 -3.20
CA MET A 242 -7.85 -12.95 -4.65
C MET A 242 -8.37 -14.21 -5.36
N GLU A 243 -8.22 -15.38 -4.77
CA GLU A 243 -8.59 -16.66 -5.36
C GLU A 243 -9.66 -17.38 -4.56
N LYS A 244 -10.48 -18.19 -5.25
CA LYS A 244 -11.39 -19.12 -4.60
C LYS A 244 -10.63 -20.40 -4.26
N ARG A 245 -10.28 -20.58 -2.99
CA ARG A 245 -9.52 -21.74 -2.51
C ARG A 245 -10.24 -22.48 -1.40
N SER A 246 -10.04 -23.79 -1.32
CA SER A 246 -10.55 -24.59 -0.22
C SER A 246 -9.77 -24.32 1.07
N LYS A 247 -10.44 -24.41 2.21
CA LYS A 247 -9.76 -24.28 3.52
C LYS A 247 -8.68 -25.32 3.72
N ILE A 248 -8.87 -26.53 3.16
CA ILE A 248 -7.90 -27.64 3.25
C ILE A 248 -6.63 -27.28 2.49
N SER A 249 -6.74 -26.82 1.22
CA SER A 249 -5.56 -26.43 0.44
C SER A 249 -4.78 -25.29 1.10
N LEU A 250 -5.48 -24.28 1.64
CA LEU A 250 -4.84 -23.17 2.36
C LEU A 250 -4.14 -23.65 3.64
N SER A 251 -4.75 -24.57 4.39
CA SER A 251 -4.16 -25.08 5.63
C SER A 251 -2.90 -25.90 5.36
N ILE A 252 -2.92 -26.74 4.32
CA ILE A 252 -1.75 -27.55 3.93
C ILE A 252 -0.62 -26.64 3.44
N GLU A 253 -0.92 -25.66 2.58
CA GLU A 253 0.08 -24.74 2.09
C GLU A 253 0.68 -23.88 3.21
N TYR A 254 -0.15 -23.43 4.17
CA TYR A 254 0.35 -22.74 5.36
C TYR A 254 1.28 -23.62 6.21
N LEU A 255 1.00 -24.91 6.33
CA LEU A 255 1.90 -25.87 7.00
C LEU A 255 3.26 -25.96 6.28
N PHE A 256 3.26 -26.08 4.95
CA PHE A 256 4.49 -26.07 4.15
C PHE A 256 5.28 -24.77 4.34
N HIS A 257 4.58 -23.64 4.40
CA HIS A 257 5.18 -22.35 4.68
C HIS A 257 5.86 -22.31 6.06
N GLN A 258 5.18 -22.80 7.11
CA GLN A 258 5.71 -22.80 8.48
C GLN A 258 7.01 -23.59 8.62
N ILE A 259 7.20 -24.64 7.83
CA ILE A 259 8.41 -25.48 7.84
C ILE A 259 9.42 -25.10 6.74
N GLY A 260 9.21 -23.96 6.05
CA GLY A 260 10.13 -23.45 5.02
C GLY A 260 10.18 -24.27 3.73
N LEU A 261 9.14 -25.05 3.45
CA LEU A 261 9.04 -25.94 2.29
C LEU A 261 7.99 -25.48 1.26
N ASP A 262 7.73 -24.17 1.16
CA ASP A 262 6.71 -23.58 0.26
C ASP A 262 6.77 -24.15 -1.17
N ARG A 263 7.99 -24.26 -1.72
CA ARG A 263 8.21 -24.73 -3.09
C ARG A 263 7.76 -26.17 -3.36
N PHE A 264 7.54 -26.95 -2.31
CA PHE A 264 7.10 -28.34 -2.40
C PHE A 264 5.61 -28.53 -2.12
N SER A 265 4.90 -27.44 -1.80
CA SER A 265 3.46 -27.51 -1.59
C SER A 265 2.75 -27.87 -2.90
N PRO A 266 1.90 -28.93 -2.90
CA PRO A 266 1.15 -29.32 -4.09
C PRO A 266 0.02 -28.34 -4.45
N PHE A 267 -0.23 -27.34 -3.60
CA PHE A 267 -1.32 -26.38 -3.76
C PHE A 267 -0.83 -24.95 -4.09
N THR A 268 0.48 -24.78 -4.29
CA THR A 268 1.05 -23.48 -4.66
C THR A 268 0.56 -23.04 -6.04
N THR A 269 -0.22 -21.96 -6.10
CA THR A 269 -0.71 -21.37 -7.36
C THR A 269 0.31 -20.40 -7.95
N ASP A 270 0.15 -20.03 -9.23
CA ASP A 270 1.02 -19.05 -9.87
C ASP A 270 0.88 -17.67 -9.21
N LEU A 271 -0.31 -17.35 -8.69
CA LEU A 271 -0.52 -16.15 -7.88
C LEU A 271 0.36 -16.15 -6.61
N VAL A 272 0.41 -17.28 -5.89
CA VAL A 272 1.28 -17.42 -4.70
C VAL A 272 2.75 -17.26 -5.08
N LYS A 273 3.19 -17.89 -6.18
CA LYS A 273 4.55 -17.75 -6.69
C LYS A 273 4.89 -16.31 -7.03
N ALA A 274 4.00 -15.61 -7.75
CA ALA A 274 4.18 -14.22 -8.13
C ALA A 274 4.32 -13.29 -6.92
N TYR A 275 3.50 -13.46 -5.88
CA TYR A 275 3.59 -12.64 -4.68
C TYR A 275 4.72 -13.05 -3.72
N ASN A 276 5.28 -14.25 -3.83
CA ASN A 276 6.49 -14.67 -3.13
C ASN A 276 7.78 -14.33 -3.89
N ALA A 277 7.71 -14.04 -5.19
CA ALA A 277 8.87 -13.77 -6.03
C ALA A 277 9.78 -12.66 -5.44
N PRO A 278 9.25 -11.52 -4.95
CA PRO A 278 10.06 -10.44 -4.38
C PRO A 278 10.84 -10.80 -3.11
N PHE A 279 10.51 -11.92 -2.46
CA PHE A 279 10.94 -12.24 -1.10
C PHE A 279 11.62 -13.61 -1.02
N PRO A 280 12.90 -13.73 -1.41
CA PRO A 280 13.66 -15.00 -1.37
C PRO A 280 13.66 -15.67 -0.01
N ASP A 281 13.75 -14.88 1.05
CA ASP A 281 13.79 -15.31 2.45
C ASP A 281 13.18 -14.23 3.37
N PRO A 282 13.04 -14.48 4.69
CA PRO A 282 12.45 -13.54 5.64
C PRO A 282 13.13 -12.17 5.72
N THR A 283 14.43 -12.06 5.41
CA THR A 283 15.16 -10.79 5.50
C THR A 283 14.69 -9.75 4.47
N TYR A 284 14.09 -10.21 3.37
CA TYR A 284 13.50 -9.34 2.33
C TYR A 284 12.09 -8.83 2.69
N LYS A 285 11.48 -9.31 3.79
CA LYS A 285 10.09 -9.01 4.17
C LYS A 285 9.94 -7.84 5.15
N MET A 286 10.99 -7.02 5.35
CA MET A 286 10.98 -5.95 6.36
C MET A 286 9.93 -4.88 6.06
N GLY A 287 9.75 -4.46 4.79
CA GLY A 287 8.68 -3.55 4.38
C GLY A 287 7.27 -4.10 4.69
N PRO A 288 6.89 -5.28 4.16
CA PRO A 288 5.61 -5.92 4.48
C PRO A 288 5.36 -6.13 5.98
N ARG A 289 6.40 -6.32 6.79
CA ARG A 289 6.27 -6.47 8.24
C ARG A 289 6.09 -5.14 8.96
N ALA A 290 6.77 -4.09 8.51
CA ALA A 290 6.76 -2.78 9.17
C ALA A 290 5.55 -1.92 8.80
N MET A 291 5.20 -1.84 7.51
CA MET A 291 4.24 -0.88 6.99
C MET A 291 2.84 -0.95 7.64
N PRO A 292 2.24 -2.11 7.94
CA PRO A 292 0.95 -2.12 8.64
C PRO A 292 0.96 -1.34 9.95
N SER A 293 2.08 -1.36 10.68
CA SER A 293 2.23 -0.64 11.96
C SER A 293 2.30 0.88 11.80
N GLN A 294 2.56 1.37 10.58
CA GLN A 294 2.63 2.78 10.25
C GLN A 294 1.25 3.39 9.91
N VAL A 295 0.18 2.58 9.81
CA VAL A 295 -1.19 3.13 9.65
C VAL A 295 -1.61 3.83 10.95
N PRO A 296 -1.92 5.14 10.92
CA PRO A 296 -2.14 5.94 12.12
C PRO A 296 -3.55 5.70 12.70
N ILE A 297 -3.78 4.54 13.31
CA ILE A 297 -5.02 4.27 14.06
C ILE A 297 -5.08 5.02 15.39
N ILE A 298 -3.94 5.45 15.90
CA ILE A 298 -3.76 6.35 17.04
C ILE A 298 -2.80 7.47 16.64
N PRO A 299 -2.78 8.62 17.36
CA PRO A 299 -1.85 9.71 17.07
C PRO A 299 -0.40 9.24 17.06
N ASP A 300 0.34 9.60 16.01
CA ASP A 300 1.75 9.30 15.82
C ASP A 300 2.48 10.46 15.11
N ALA A 301 3.73 10.24 14.70
CA ALA A 301 4.55 11.25 14.03
C ALA A 301 3.96 11.75 12.70
N SER A 302 3.06 10.99 12.06
CA SER A 302 2.42 11.38 10.79
C SER A 302 1.27 12.35 10.95
N LEU A 303 0.77 12.59 12.18
CA LEU A 303 -0.48 13.28 12.46
C LEU A 303 -0.54 14.68 11.82
N GLU A 304 0.51 15.49 11.97
CA GLU A 304 0.56 16.84 11.42
C GLU A 304 0.54 16.84 9.89
N ALA A 305 1.32 15.96 9.28
CA ALA A 305 1.35 15.84 7.84
C ALA A 305 0.03 15.29 7.25
N GLN A 306 -0.69 14.45 8.01
CA GLN A 306 -2.06 14.04 7.65
C GLN A 306 -3.03 15.21 7.72
N ARG A 307 -2.94 16.05 8.76
CA ARG A 307 -3.75 17.27 8.89
C ARG A 307 -3.58 18.19 7.68
N VAL A 308 -2.33 18.52 7.35
CA VAL A 308 -1.99 19.40 6.21
C VAL A 308 -2.53 18.84 4.89
N ALA A 309 -2.34 17.54 4.63
CA ALA A 309 -2.86 16.93 3.41
C ALA A 309 -4.40 16.93 3.36
N ARG A 310 -5.09 16.71 4.48
CA ARG A 310 -6.56 16.80 4.54
C ARG A 310 -7.06 18.23 4.29
N GLU A 311 -6.37 19.24 4.80
CA GLU A 311 -6.69 20.66 4.53
C GLU A 311 -6.54 21.00 3.04
N PHE A 312 -5.52 20.47 2.37
CA PHE A 312 -5.39 20.59 0.92
C PHE A 312 -6.63 20.02 0.20
N TYR A 313 -7.05 18.80 0.53
CA TYR A 313 -8.23 18.19 -0.11
C TYR A 313 -9.54 18.90 0.22
N ALA A 314 -9.67 19.48 1.40
CA ALA A 314 -10.86 20.25 1.79
C ALA A 314 -11.09 21.50 0.93
N THR A 315 -10.04 22.04 0.32
CA THR A 315 -10.08 23.28 -0.49
C THR A 315 -9.70 23.09 -1.95
N SER A 316 -9.19 21.91 -2.32
CA SER A 316 -8.76 21.59 -3.69
C SER A 316 -9.93 21.48 -4.64
N ASN A 317 -9.78 22.09 -5.84
CA ASN A 317 -10.74 21.96 -6.94
C ASN A 317 -10.35 20.86 -7.96
N LYS A 318 -9.30 20.09 -7.70
CA LYS A 318 -8.91 18.99 -8.59
C LYS A 318 -10.03 17.96 -8.69
N PRO A 319 -10.40 17.49 -9.90
CA PRO A 319 -11.36 16.40 -10.04
C PRO A 319 -10.93 15.22 -9.17
N PHE A 320 -11.84 14.73 -8.33
CA PHE A 320 -11.59 13.65 -7.39
C PHE A 320 -12.63 12.54 -7.55
N LEU A 321 -12.20 11.30 -7.79
CA LEU A 321 -13.06 10.13 -7.91
C LEU A 321 -12.78 9.10 -6.81
N SER A 322 -13.81 8.78 -6.05
CA SER A 322 -13.81 7.67 -5.08
C SER A 322 -14.35 6.41 -5.79
N VAL A 323 -13.54 5.34 -5.86
CA VAL A 323 -13.89 4.07 -6.51
C VAL A 323 -13.69 2.94 -5.53
N PHE A 324 -14.69 2.65 -4.70
CA PHE A 324 -14.60 1.59 -3.71
C PHE A 324 -15.26 0.29 -4.16
N ALA A 325 -14.74 -0.84 -3.69
CA ALA A 325 -15.36 -2.14 -3.92
C ALA A 325 -16.74 -2.25 -3.24
N GLY A 326 -16.91 -1.61 -2.07
CA GLY A 326 -18.13 -1.66 -1.28
C GLY A 326 -18.29 -2.94 -0.43
N ASN A 327 -17.44 -3.95 -0.67
CA ASN A 327 -17.40 -5.20 0.10
C ASN A 327 -15.98 -5.56 0.57
N ASP A 328 -15.12 -4.56 0.70
CA ASP A 328 -13.77 -4.73 1.25
C ASP A 328 -13.83 -4.83 2.77
N PRO A 329 -13.36 -5.93 3.39
CA PRO A 329 -13.42 -6.07 4.83
C PRO A 329 -12.42 -5.16 5.59
N VAL A 330 -11.44 -4.58 4.89
CA VAL A 330 -10.39 -3.74 5.50
C VAL A 330 -10.79 -2.27 5.52
N THR A 331 -11.35 -1.77 4.42
CA THR A 331 -11.63 -0.33 4.24
C THR A 331 -13.12 0.01 4.18
N ASN A 332 -13.98 -0.95 4.49
CA ASN A 332 -15.42 -0.72 4.53
C ASN A 332 -15.76 0.46 5.46
N GLY A 333 -16.53 1.43 4.95
CA GLY A 333 -16.92 2.65 5.68
C GLY A 333 -15.94 3.82 5.58
N ILE A 334 -14.69 3.60 5.15
CA ILE A 334 -13.68 4.69 4.99
C ILE A 334 -14.09 5.67 3.89
N GLU A 335 -14.81 5.22 2.86
CA GLU A 335 -15.27 6.09 1.78
C GLU A 335 -16.04 7.33 2.28
N LYS A 336 -16.86 7.19 3.31
CA LYS A 336 -17.59 8.31 3.92
C LYS A 336 -16.64 9.38 4.49
N ASP A 337 -15.52 8.96 5.05
CA ASP A 337 -14.49 9.89 5.54
C ASP A 337 -13.77 10.58 4.39
N VAL A 338 -13.49 9.86 3.30
CA VAL A 338 -12.92 10.43 2.07
C VAL A 338 -13.82 11.51 1.47
N LEU A 339 -15.12 11.25 1.35
CA LEU A 339 -16.09 12.21 0.80
C LEU A 339 -16.27 13.45 1.71
N ARG A 340 -16.07 13.30 3.02
CA ARG A 340 -16.04 14.46 3.93
C ARG A 340 -14.73 15.25 3.84
N MET A 341 -13.60 14.56 3.65
CA MET A 341 -12.29 15.18 3.50
C MET A 341 -12.19 15.98 2.21
N ALA A 342 -12.75 15.48 1.11
CA ALA A 342 -12.70 16.10 -0.21
C ALA A 342 -14.14 16.35 -0.70
N PRO A 343 -14.71 17.55 -0.41
CA PRO A 343 -16.13 17.85 -0.73
C PRO A 343 -16.45 17.82 -2.23
N ASN A 344 -15.45 18.01 -3.09
CA ASN A 344 -15.58 17.91 -4.55
C ASN A 344 -15.46 16.46 -5.08
N ALA A 345 -15.18 15.49 -4.21
CA ALA A 345 -15.09 14.10 -4.60
C ALA A 345 -16.46 13.54 -5.00
N ARG A 346 -16.49 12.81 -6.11
CA ARG A 346 -17.65 12.01 -6.50
C ARG A 346 -17.38 10.53 -6.27
N SER A 347 -18.41 9.79 -5.89
CA SER A 347 -18.34 8.34 -5.72
C SER A 347 -18.77 7.63 -6.99
N ALA A 348 -17.97 6.67 -7.46
CA ALA A 348 -18.38 5.73 -8.49
C ALA A 348 -19.29 4.64 -7.88
N PRO A 349 -20.11 3.95 -8.68
CA PRO A 349 -20.84 2.78 -8.20
C PRO A 349 -19.91 1.70 -7.67
N HIS A 350 -20.24 1.10 -6.54
CA HIS A 350 -19.50 -0.03 -5.98
C HIS A 350 -19.51 -1.23 -6.94
N ILE A 351 -18.34 -1.80 -7.22
CA ILE A 351 -18.20 -2.86 -8.23
C ILE A 351 -17.96 -4.26 -7.63
N GLY A 352 -17.87 -4.36 -6.29
CA GLY A 352 -17.50 -5.59 -5.61
C GLY A 352 -16.03 -5.95 -5.83
N GLY A 353 -15.64 -7.14 -5.42
CA GLY A 353 -14.29 -7.66 -5.69
C GLY A 353 -13.36 -7.71 -4.48
N GLY A 354 -13.79 -7.18 -3.33
CA GLY A 354 -13.00 -7.20 -2.09
C GLY A 354 -11.83 -6.22 -2.09
N HIS A 355 -10.86 -6.45 -1.23
CA HIS A 355 -9.74 -5.52 -1.03
C HIS A 355 -8.88 -5.31 -2.29
N PHE A 356 -8.59 -6.39 -3.02
CA PHE A 356 -7.79 -6.37 -4.25
C PHE A 356 -8.65 -6.48 -5.51
N TYR A 357 -9.60 -5.57 -5.66
CA TYR A 357 -10.54 -5.54 -6.78
C TYR A 357 -9.88 -5.21 -8.12
N GLN A 358 -8.68 -4.67 -8.13
CA GLN A 358 -7.82 -4.54 -9.32
C GLN A 358 -7.57 -5.91 -9.99
N TRP A 359 -7.42 -6.94 -9.17
CA TRP A 359 -7.22 -8.32 -9.63
C TRP A 359 -8.52 -9.02 -9.98
N THR A 360 -9.57 -8.81 -9.17
CA THR A 360 -10.83 -9.56 -9.26
C THR A 360 -11.88 -8.90 -10.16
N ARG A 361 -11.73 -7.60 -10.48
CA ARG A 361 -12.62 -6.78 -11.31
C ARG A 361 -11.85 -5.86 -12.27
N PRO A 362 -10.79 -6.34 -12.94
CA PRO A 362 -9.87 -5.49 -13.71
C PRO A 362 -10.56 -4.69 -14.79
N GLU A 363 -11.44 -5.30 -15.60
CA GLU A 363 -12.14 -4.65 -16.69
C GLU A 363 -13.07 -3.52 -16.21
N LYS A 364 -13.88 -3.79 -15.18
CA LYS A 364 -14.82 -2.78 -14.64
C LYS A 364 -14.09 -1.59 -14.06
N LEU A 365 -13.04 -1.84 -13.27
CA LEU A 365 -12.26 -0.78 -12.65
C LEU A 365 -11.52 0.04 -13.72
N SER A 366 -10.92 -0.63 -14.70
CA SER A 366 -10.23 0.04 -15.82
C SER A 366 -11.18 0.91 -16.64
N GLY A 367 -12.43 0.46 -16.90
CA GLY A 367 -13.45 1.25 -17.57
C GLY A 367 -13.79 2.54 -16.83
N ILE A 368 -14.07 2.43 -15.52
CA ILE A 368 -14.38 3.61 -14.67
C ILE A 368 -13.22 4.61 -14.66
N LEU A 369 -11.98 4.13 -14.51
CA LEU A 369 -10.80 4.99 -14.51
C LEU A 369 -10.56 5.61 -15.88
N ALA A 370 -10.76 4.85 -16.98
CA ALA A 370 -10.61 5.36 -18.35
C ALA A 370 -11.61 6.47 -18.65
N ASP A 371 -12.87 6.33 -18.25
CA ASP A 371 -13.90 7.36 -18.40
C ASP A 371 -13.50 8.61 -17.62
N PHE A 372 -13.09 8.46 -16.36
CA PHE A 372 -12.66 9.58 -15.53
C PHE A 372 -11.44 10.31 -16.09
N ILE A 373 -10.48 9.60 -16.67
CA ILE A 373 -9.27 10.20 -17.27
C ILE A 373 -9.64 11.04 -18.49
N LYS A 374 -10.59 10.58 -19.32
CA LYS A 374 -10.99 11.22 -20.57
C LYS A 374 -11.95 12.40 -20.41
N GLU A 375 -12.64 12.53 -19.27
CA GLU A 375 -13.44 13.72 -18.93
C GLU A 375 -12.59 14.98 -18.89
#